data_ce73516ce7b0f46534ec4984a425e6f5
#
_entry.id   ce73516ce7b0f46534ec4984a425e6f5
#
_cell.length_a   1.000
_cell.length_b   1.000
_cell.length_c   1.000
_cell.angle_alpha   90.00
_cell.angle_beta   90.00
_cell.angle_gamma   90.00
#
_symmetry.space_group_name_H-M   'P 1'
#
loop_
_entity.id
_entity.type
_entity.pdbx_description
1 polymer ?
#
loop_
_entity_poly.entity_id
_entity_poly.type
_entity_poly.pdbx_seq_one_letter_code
_entity_poly.pdbx_strand_id
1 'polypeptide(L)'
;MSWKETVIIMKYLVVLCDGMADTPNAALNGKTPMECANKPNMDSLAKDAEVGMCRTVAAGLKPGSDVANLSVMGYDPAVCYTGRSPLEAASIGVDLKPTDVALRCNTVTLSNEENYEDKTMVDYCAGDISTEEAHKIIETVEKELGSDIYKFYGGVSYRHCLVVDNGTTDLGN
;
A
#
# COMPACT_ATOMS: atom_id res chain seq x y z
N MET A 1 17.85 -44.23 23.60
CA MET A 1 16.58 -43.92 22.88
C MET A 1 16.61 -42.42 22.57
N SER A 2 16.82 -42.09 21.30
CA SER A 2 16.83 -40.68 20.85
C SER A 2 15.39 -40.25 20.57
N TRP A 3 14.86 -39.32 21.33
CA TRP A 3 13.59 -38.68 21.04
C TRP A 3 13.83 -37.77 19.82
N LYS A 4 13.31 -38.15 18.66
CA LYS A 4 13.20 -37.24 17.54
C LYS A 4 12.07 -36.27 17.90
N GLU A 5 12.42 -35.04 18.24
CA GLU A 5 11.44 -33.95 18.33
C GLU A 5 10.80 -33.77 16.97
N THR A 6 9.51 -34.14 16.87
CA THR A 6 8.71 -33.83 15.68
C THR A 6 8.37 -32.34 15.75
N VAL A 7 9.10 -31.52 15.03
CA VAL A 7 8.75 -30.09 14.86
C VAL A 7 7.47 -30.04 14.03
N ILE A 8 6.36 -29.75 14.68
CA ILE A 8 5.10 -29.47 13.99
C ILE A 8 5.22 -28.05 13.43
N ILE A 9 5.44 -27.93 12.13
CA ILE A 9 5.41 -26.65 11.43
C ILE A 9 3.95 -26.32 11.17
N MET A 10 3.39 -25.40 11.95
CA MET A 10 2.05 -24.86 11.72
C MET A 10 2.13 -23.80 10.61
N LYS A 11 1.25 -23.90 9.61
CA LYS A 11 1.11 -22.93 8.54
C LYS A 11 -0.12 -22.08 8.79
N TYR A 12 0.03 -20.78 8.66
CA TYR A 12 -1.06 -19.81 8.75
C TYR A 12 -1.33 -19.25 7.37
N LEU A 13 -2.60 -19.18 6.98
CA LEU A 13 -3.05 -18.60 5.72
C LEU A 13 -4.07 -17.50 6.03
N VAL A 14 -3.75 -16.27 5.67
CA VAL A 14 -4.68 -15.15 5.74
C VAL A 14 -5.18 -14.86 4.33
N VAL A 15 -6.48 -15.01 4.11
CA VAL A 15 -7.12 -14.64 2.84
C VAL A 15 -7.85 -13.32 3.06
N LEU A 16 -7.26 -12.24 2.55
CA LEU A 16 -7.82 -10.90 2.65
C LEU A 16 -8.69 -10.61 1.43
N CYS A 17 -9.99 -10.51 1.64
CA CYS A 17 -10.94 -10.09 0.60
C CYS A 17 -11.19 -8.58 0.75
N ASP A 18 -10.31 -7.78 0.18
CA ASP A 18 -10.38 -6.32 0.26
C ASP A 18 -11.65 -5.79 -0.43
N GLY A 19 -12.35 -4.84 0.22
CA GLY A 19 -13.58 -4.23 -0.30
C GLY A 19 -14.81 -5.15 -0.33
N MET A 20 -14.80 -6.31 0.34
CA MET A 20 -15.91 -7.27 0.32
C MET A 20 -17.10 -6.84 1.18
N ALA A 21 -16.86 -6.12 2.27
CA ALA A 21 -17.92 -5.66 3.17
C ALA A 21 -18.63 -4.43 2.60
N ASP A 22 -19.96 -4.45 2.64
CA ASP A 22 -20.81 -3.35 2.20
C ASP A 22 -22.13 -3.34 2.97
N THR A 23 -22.90 -2.26 2.80
CA THR A 23 -24.23 -2.10 3.36
C THR A 23 -25.30 -2.71 2.46
N PRO A 24 -26.51 -3.04 3.01
CA PRO A 24 -27.63 -3.47 2.20
C PRO A 24 -27.99 -2.45 1.11
N ASN A 25 -28.25 -2.94 -0.10
CA ASN A 25 -28.52 -2.13 -1.27
C ASN A 25 -29.92 -2.41 -1.83
N ALA A 26 -30.68 -1.36 -2.16
CA ALA A 26 -32.04 -1.49 -2.71
C ALA A 26 -32.04 -2.25 -4.05
N ALA A 27 -31.03 -2.09 -4.90
CA ALA A 27 -30.90 -2.83 -6.16
C ALA A 27 -30.69 -4.34 -5.95
N LEU A 28 -30.29 -4.76 -4.76
CA LEU A 28 -30.13 -6.16 -4.34
C LEU A 28 -31.26 -6.63 -3.41
N ASN A 29 -32.42 -6.00 -3.50
CA ASN A 29 -33.59 -6.31 -2.65
C ASN A 29 -33.29 -6.21 -1.14
N GLY A 30 -32.48 -5.21 -0.74
CA GLY A 30 -32.12 -4.98 0.66
C GLY A 30 -31.05 -5.93 1.18
N LYS A 31 -30.33 -6.65 0.32
CA LYS A 31 -29.19 -7.49 0.69
C LYS A 31 -27.88 -6.79 0.43
N THR A 32 -26.83 -7.26 1.10
CA THR A 32 -25.45 -6.87 0.78
C THR A 32 -24.96 -7.62 -0.46
N PRO A 33 -23.93 -7.10 -1.18
CA PRO A 33 -23.29 -7.84 -2.28
C PRO A 33 -22.79 -9.22 -1.84
N MET A 34 -22.25 -9.32 -0.62
CA MET A 34 -21.75 -10.57 -0.05
C MET A 34 -22.87 -11.61 0.19
N GLU A 35 -24.08 -11.19 0.60
CA GLU A 35 -25.23 -12.08 0.70
C GLU A 35 -25.73 -12.59 -0.64
N CYS A 36 -25.48 -11.83 -1.72
CA CYS A 36 -25.89 -12.20 -3.08
C CYS A 36 -24.82 -13.02 -3.81
N ALA A 37 -23.56 -12.95 -3.40
CA ALA A 37 -22.45 -13.61 -4.07
C ALA A 37 -22.53 -15.13 -3.95
N ASN A 38 -22.16 -15.83 -5.04
CA ASN A 38 -22.00 -17.29 -5.02
C ASN A 38 -20.64 -17.64 -4.41
N LYS A 39 -20.63 -18.02 -3.14
CA LYS A 39 -19.42 -18.28 -2.34
C LYS A 39 -19.48 -19.57 -1.52
N PRO A 40 -19.78 -20.73 -2.15
CA PRO A 40 -20.07 -21.96 -1.43
C PRO A 40 -18.93 -22.45 -0.53
N ASN A 41 -17.67 -22.19 -0.89
CA ASN A 41 -16.51 -22.57 -0.09
C ASN A 41 -16.42 -21.73 1.19
N MET A 42 -16.61 -20.40 1.09
CA MET A 42 -16.64 -19.52 2.26
C MET A 42 -17.81 -19.88 3.17
N ASP A 43 -18.99 -20.10 2.60
CA ASP A 43 -20.19 -20.48 3.36
C ASP A 43 -20.02 -21.83 4.07
N SER A 44 -19.29 -22.75 3.47
CA SER A 44 -18.97 -24.03 4.10
C SER A 44 -18.01 -23.85 5.26
N LEU A 45 -16.93 -23.10 5.08
CA LEU A 45 -15.95 -22.84 6.14
C LEU A 45 -16.57 -22.06 7.32
N ALA A 46 -17.43 -21.09 7.03
CA ALA A 46 -18.08 -20.28 8.06
C ALA A 46 -18.99 -21.08 9.01
N LYS A 47 -19.46 -22.25 8.61
CA LYS A 47 -20.30 -23.09 9.47
C LYS A 47 -19.53 -23.67 10.66
N ASP A 48 -18.26 -23.94 10.48
CA ASP A 48 -17.40 -24.59 11.47
C ASP A 48 -16.33 -23.61 12.03
N ALA A 49 -16.39 -22.33 11.65
CA ALA A 49 -15.43 -21.31 12.02
C ALA A 49 -15.94 -20.43 13.17
N GLU A 50 -15.02 -19.84 13.90
CA GLU A 50 -15.32 -18.70 14.75
C GLU A 50 -15.44 -17.44 13.88
N VAL A 51 -16.56 -16.73 14.01
CA VAL A 51 -16.86 -15.51 13.24
C VAL A 51 -16.97 -14.33 14.20
N GLY A 52 -16.32 -13.23 13.84
CA GLY A 52 -16.32 -12.02 14.65
C GLY A 52 -16.08 -10.75 13.84
N MET A 53 -16.17 -9.61 14.52
CA MET A 53 -15.87 -8.31 13.97
C MET A 53 -14.50 -7.83 14.49
N CYS A 54 -13.64 -7.43 13.58
CA CYS A 54 -12.34 -6.88 13.90
C CYS A 54 -12.26 -5.40 13.48
N ARG A 55 -11.82 -4.54 14.40
CA ARG A 55 -11.50 -3.16 14.05
C ARG A 55 -10.10 -3.11 13.46
N THR A 56 -10.01 -2.99 12.14
CA THR A 56 -8.73 -2.94 11.41
C THR A 56 -8.14 -1.54 11.31
N VAL A 57 -8.91 -0.48 11.56
CA VAL A 57 -8.44 0.91 11.61
C VAL A 57 -8.68 1.47 13.01
N ALA A 58 -7.59 1.76 13.73
CA ALA A 58 -7.64 2.35 15.06
C ALA A 58 -8.19 3.78 15.02
N ALA A 59 -8.73 4.26 16.16
CA ALA A 59 -9.22 5.63 16.29
C ALA A 59 -8.07 6.62 16.04
N GLY A 60 -8.35 7.67 15.26
CA GLY A 60 -7.38 8.71 14.93
C GLY A 60 -6.51 8.43 13.68
N LEU A 61 -6.54 7.22 13.15
CA LEU A 61 -5.86 6.90 11.90
C LEU A 61 -6.80 7.07 10.70
N LYS A 62 -6.24 7.52 9.58
CA LYS A 62 -6.99 7.58 8.32
C LYS A 62 -7.22 6.17 7.77
N PRO A 63 -8.42 5.85 7.28
CA PRO A 63 -8.68 4.56 6.64
C PRO A 63 -7.78 4.35 5.42
N GLY A 64 -7.16 3.17 5.35
CA GLY A 64 -6.32 2.76 4.25
C GLY A 64 -5.94 1.29 4.37
N SER A 65 -5.69 0.63 3.23
CA SER A 65 -5.29 -0.78 3.20
C SER A 65 -3.97 -1.03 3.93
N ASP A 66 -3.07 -0.07 3.92
CA ASP A 66 -1.80 -0.10 4.64
C ASP A 66 -1.99 -0.22 6.16
N VAL A 67 -2.79 0.67 6.74
CA VAL A 67 -3.14 0.64 8.17
C VAL A 67 -3.92 -0.63 8.52
N ALA A 68 -4.92 -0.98 7.72
CA ALA A 68 -5.76 -2.15 7.96
C ALA A 68 -4.95 -3.46 7.88
N ASN A 69 -4.06 -3.60 6.90
CA ASN A 69 -3.23 -4.78 6.74
C ASN A 69 -2.24 -4.96 7.88
N LEU A 70 -1.63 -3.89 8.38
CA LEU A 70 -0.78 -3.95 9.58
C LEU A 70 -1.57 -4.50 10.78
N SER A 71 -2.79 -4.00 11.00
CA SER A 71 -3.65 -4.49 12.08
C SER A 71 -4.02 -5.96 11.91
N VAL A 72 -4.37 -6.40 10.70
CA VAL A 72 -4.70 -7.81 10.41
C VAL A 72 -3.50 -8.73 10.65
N MET A 73 -2.29 -8.24 10.37
CA MET A 73 -1.04 -8.97 10.63
C MET A 73 -0.60 -8.93 12.10
N GLY A 74 -1.35 -8.27 12.99
CA GLY A 74 -1.08 -8.21 14.42
C GLY A 74 -0.14 -7.09 14.86
N TYR A 75 0.19 -6.17 13.98
CA TYR A 75 0.93 -4.95 14.34
C TYR A 75 0.00 -3.86 14.81
N ASP A 76 0.46 -2.99 15.70
CA ASP A 76 -0.27 -1.78 16.07
C ASP A 76 0.14 -0.61 15.16
N PRO A 77 -0.73 -0.20 14.21
CA PRO A 77 -0.38 0.89 13.30
C PRO A 77 -0.16 2.23 14.01
N ALA A 78 -0.75 2.44 15.18
CA ALA A 78 -0.54 3.66 15.95
C ALA A 78 0.92 3.80 16.44
N VAL A 79 1.64 2.67 16.55
CA VAL A 79 3.03 2.62 16.99
C VAL A 79 4.00 2.53 15.82
N CYS A 80 3.69 1.68 14.83
CA CYS A 80 4.65 1.31 13.79
C CYS A 80 4.42 1.97 12.42
N TYR A 81 3.25 2.61 12.20
CA TYR A 81 2.94 3.19 10.91
C TYR A 81 3.36 4.65 10.83
N THR A 82 4.36 4.93 10.01
CA THR A 82 4.88 6.29 9.77
C THR A 82 4.43 6.87 8.43
N GLY A 83 3.77 6.07 7.60
CA GLY A 83 3.30 6.45 6.28
C GLY A 83 3.39 5.29 5.29
N ARG A 84 2.82 5.47 4.11
CA ARG A 84 2.82 4.44 3.04
C ARG A 84 4.18 4.32 2.36
N SER A 85 4.90 5.43 2.18
CA SER A 85 6.12 5.47 1.38
C SER A 85 7.23 4.54 1.89
N PRO A 86 7.48 4.40 3.21
CA PRO A 86 8.45 3.43 3.70
C PRO A 86 8.09 1.97 3.36
N LEU A 87 6.80 1.63 3.38
CA LEU A 87 6.32 0.29 3.01
C LEU A 87 6.49 0.04 1.50
N GLU A 88 6.20 1.05 0.67
CA GLU A 88 6.42 0.99 -0.79
C GLU A 88 7.92 0.89 -1.10
N ALA A 89 8.78 1.64 -0.43
CA ALA A 89 10.23 1.55 -0.56
C ALA A 89 10.75 0.14 -0.23
N ALA A 90 10.32 -0.42 0.90
CA ALA A 90 10.68 -1.78 1.29
C ALA A 90 10.20 -2.83 0.26
N SER A 91 9.01 -2.65 -0.32
CA SER A 91 8.44 -3.58 -1.31
C SER A 91 9.22 -3.64 -2.63
N ILE A 92 9.94 -2.58 -2.98
CA ILE A 92 10.81 -2.52 -4.17
C ILE A 92 12.28 -2.76 -3.83
N GLY A 93 12.57 -3.22 -2.61
CA GLY A 93 13.91 -3.63 -2.19
C GLY A 93 14.84 -2.47 -1.78
N VAL A 94 14.29 -1.30 -1.48
CA VAL A 94 15.07 -0.18 -0.96
C VAL A 94 15.33 -0.40 0.54
N ASP A 95 16.60 -0.42 0.91
CA ASP A 95 17.04 -0.55 2.31
C ASP A 95 17.14 0.85 2.92
N LEU A 96 16.17 1.19 3.77
CA LEU A 96 16.09 2.49 4.43
C LEU A 96 16.88 2.49 5.73
N LYS A 97 17.72 3.50 5.92
CA LYS A 97 18.35 3.78 7.21
C LYS A 97 17.33 4.39 8.19
N PRO A 98 17.55 4.31 9.51
CA PRO A 98 16.63 4.90 10.50
C PRO A 98 16.41 6.42 10.36
N THR A 99 17.32 7.12 9.70
CA THR A 99 17.28 8.57 9.47
C THR A 99 16.76 8.97 8.09
N ASP A 100 16.51 7.99 7.21
CA ASP A 100 16.02 8.27 5.88
C ASP A 100 14.53 8.60 5.89
N VAL A 101 14.14 9.54 5.05
CA VAL A 101 12.73 9.86 4.82
C VAL A 101 12.36 9.40 3.41
N ALA A 102 11.39 8.49 3.35
CA ALA A 102 10.83 8.02 2.09
C ALA A 102 9.59 8.85 1.71
N LEU A 103 9.61 9.40 0.53
CA LEU A 103 8.52 10.18 -0.05
C LEU A 103 7.99 9.47 -1.30
N ARG A 104 6.67 9.52 -1.47
CA ARG A 104 6.05 9.02 -2.69
C ARG A 104 6.34 9.97 -3.85
N CYS A 105 6.84 9.43 -4.93
CA CYS A 105 7.10 10.13 -6.17
C CYS A 105 6.27 9.46 -7.29
N ASN A 106 5.44 10.22 -7.98
CA ASN A 106 4.60 9.67 -9.05
C ASN A 106 4.90 10.35 -10.37
N THR A 107 4.88 9.57 -11.45
CA THR A 107 4.72 10.14 -12.80
C THR A 107 3.26 10.47 -13.04
N VAL A 108 2.98 11.66 -13.53
CA VAL A 108 1.63 12.17 -13.78
C VAL A 108 1.55 12.88 -15.12
N THR A 109 0.33 13.04 -15.66
CA THR A 109 0.10 13.92 -16.81
C THR A 109 -0.34 15.29 -16.32
N LEU A 110 0.35 16.33 -16.76
CA LEU A 110 -0.02 17.71 -16.50
C LEU A 110 -0.70 18.31 -17.73
N SER A 111 -1.49 19.35 -17.48
CA SER A 111 -2.09 20.19 -18.53
C SER A 111 -1.04 20.99 -19.31
N ASN A 112 -1.45 21.63 -20.41
CA ASN A 112 -0.54 22.21 -21.40
C ASN A 112 -0.19 23.68 -21.15
N GLU A 113 -0.52 24.28 -20.01
CA GLU A 113 -0.16 25.63 -19.67
C GLU A 113 1.36 25.83 -19.75
N GLU A 114 1.80 27.02 -20.14
CA GLU A 114 3.22 27.31 -20.33
C GLU A 114 3.98 27.33 -18.99
N ASN A 115 3.43 28.02 -17.98
CA ASN A 115 4.05 28.10 -16.68
C ASN A 115 3.69 26.88 -15.83
N TYR A 116 4.66 26.37 -15.09
CA TYR A 116 4.46 25.22 -14.21
C TYR A 116 3.41 25.46 -13.10
N GLU A 117 3.39 26.66 -12.54
CA GLU A 117 2.46 27.07 -11.46
C GLU A 117 1.00 27.12 -11.90
N ASP A 118 0.73 27.26 -13.19
CA ASP A 118 -0.60 27.28 -13.78
C ASP A 118 -1.10 25.86 -14.15
N LYS A 119 -0.18 24.86 -14.14
CA LYS A 119 -0.52 23.49 -14.55
C LYS A 119 -1.42 22.78 -13.58
N THR A 120 -2.34 22.01 -14.14
CA THR A 120 -3.22 21.12 -13.40
C THR A 120 -2.84 19.67 -13.68
N MET A 121 -2.88 18.81 -12.66
CA MET A 121 -2.73 17.38 -12.83
C MET A 121 -3.99 16.81 -13.51
N VAL A 122 -3.85 16.45 -14.79
CA VAL A 122 -4.94 15.93 -15.63
C VAL A 122 -5.16 14.45 -15.38
N ASP A 123 -4.06 13.71 -15.18
CA ASP A 123 -4.12 12.27 -14.92
C ASP A 123 -3.00 11.87 -13.94
N TYR A 124 -3.42 11.24 -12.86
CA TYR A 124 -2.55 10.83 -11.75
C TYR A 124 -1.71 9.58 -12.07
N CYS A 125 -2.05 8.83 -13.10
CA CYS A 125 -1.37 7.59 -13.49
C CYS A 125 -0.60 7.69 -14.82
N ALA A 126 -0.48 8.91 -15.39
CA ALA A 126 0.23 9.16 -16.63
C ALA A 126 -0.23 8.24 -17.79
N GLY A 127 -1.56 8.06 -17.96
CA GLY A 127 -2.13 7.19 -19.00
C GLY A 127 -1.91 5.70 -18.74
N ASP A 128 -1.86 5.29 -17.50
CA ASP A 128 -1.47 3.93 -17.09
C ASP A 128 -0.09 3.52 -17.63
N ILE A 129 0.88 4.43 -17.51
CA ILE A 129 2.26 4.20 -17.97
C ILE A 129 2.79 2.83 -17.54
N SER A 130 3.42 2.12 -18.46
CA SER A 130 4.03 0.84 -18.14
C SER A 130 5.21 0.99 -17.16
N THR A 131 5.47 -0.03 -16.38
CA THR A 131 6.64 -0.03 -15.46
C THR A 131 7.94 0.18 -16.21
N GLU A 132 8.09 -0.43 -17.39
CA GLU A 132 9.31 -0.32 -18.19
C GLU A 132 9.55 1.11 -18.69
N GLU A 133 8.51 1.80 -19.16
CA GLU A 133 8.64 3.20 -19.62
C GLU A 133 8.89 4.13 -18.44
N ALA A 134 8.18 3.96 -17.35
CA ALA A 134 8.35 4.74 -16.15
C ALA A 134 9.75 4.60 -15.55
N HIS A 135 10.35 3.41 -15.57
CA HIS A 135 11.72 3.20 -15.10
C HIS A 135 12.72 4.02 -15.92
N LYS A 136 12.58 4.11 -17.25
CA LYS A 136 13.45 4.94 -18.09
C LYS A 136 13.38 6.43 -17.72
N ILE A 137 12.17 6.89 -17.34
CA ILE A 137 12.00 8.27 -16.86
C ILE A 137 12.71 8.44 -15.51
N ILE A 138 12.48 7.53 -14.56
CA ILE A 138 13.07 7.64 -13.22
C ILE A 138 14.59 7.47 -13.24
N GLU A 139 15.14 6.61 -14.10
CA GLU A 139 16.59 6.50 -14.34
C GLU A 139 17.18 7.83 -14.83
N THR A 140 16.45 8.53 -15.70
CA THR A 140 16.85 9.86 -16.17
C THR A 140 16.78 10.89 -15.04
N VAL A 141 15.70 10.86 -14.25
CA VAL A 141 15.54 11.75 -13.07
C VAL A 141 16.65 11.51 -12.06
N GLU A 142 16.95 10.24 -11.74
CA GLU A 142 18.03 9.90 -10.81
C GLU A 142 19.39 10.39 -11.33
N LYS A 143 19.66 10.24 -12.62
CA LYS A 143 20.90 10.68 -13.23
C LYS A 143 21.08 12.21 -13.19
N GLU A 144 20.01 12.97 -13.43
CA GLU A 144 20.07 14.43 -13.56
C GLU A 144 19.84 15.18 -12.24
N LEU A 145 19.05 14.61 -11.31
CA LEU A 145 18.63 15.23 -10.06
C LEU A 145 19.06 14.44 -8.81
N GLY A 146 19.48 13.20 -8.98
CA GLY A 146 19.99 12.37 -7.89
C GLY A 146 21.27 12.93 -7.28
N SER A 147 21.49 12.68 -6.00
CA SER A 147 22.66 13.11 -5.26
C SER A 147 22.93 12.18 -4.08
N ASP A 148 23.91 12.50 -3.25
CA ASP A 148 24.15 11.78 -1.99
C ASP A 148 22.97 11.94 -1.00
N ILE A 149 22.17 13.01 -1.16
CA ILE A 149 21.04 13.32 -0.28
C ILE A 149 19.72 12.81 -0.88
N TYR A 150 19.52 12.95 -2.19
CA TYR A 150 18.27 12.62 -2.87
C TYR A 150 18.47 11.42 -3.80
N LYS A 151 17.68 10.37 -3.62
CA LYS A 151 17.73 9.18 -4.46
C LYS A 151 16.35 8.79 -4.94
N PHE A 152 16.22 8.61 -6.25
CA PHE A 152 14.97 8.22 -6.88
C PHE A 152 14.98 6.76 -7.27
N TYR A 153 13.95 6.03 -6.86
CA TYR A 153 13.82 4.59 -7.11
C TYR A 153 12.57 4.32 -7.94
N GLY A 154 12.73 3.59 -9.03
CA GLY A 154 11.62 3.12 -9.86
C GLY A 154 10.79 2.06 -9.13
N GLY A 155 9.49 2.27 -9.09
CA GLY A 155 8.52 1.32 -8.55
C GLY A 155 7.66 0.72 -9.66
N VAL A 156 6.38 0.45 -9.37
CA VAL A 156 5.46 -0.18 -10.32
C VAL A 156 4.60 0.87 -11.01
N SER A 157 4.55 0.85 -12.35
CA SER A 157 3.79 1.78 -13.17
C SER A 157 4.16 3.23 -12.80
N TYR A 158 3.21 4.07 -12.50
CA TYR A 158 3.40 5.49 -12.17
C TYR A 158 3.89 5.76 -10.72
N ARG A 159 4.10 4.72 -9.90
CA ARG A 159 4.45 4.85 -8.47
C ARG A 159 5.92 4.60 -8.25
N HIS A 160 6.61 5.59 -7.73
CA HIS A 160 8.04 5.58 -7.47
C HIS A 160 8.32 6.09 -6.05
N CYS A 161 9.56 6.05 -5.64
CA CYS A 161 10.00 6.50 -4.33
C CYS A 161 11.16 7.49 -4.46
N LEU A 162 11.07 8.59 -3.70
CA LEU A 162 12.19 9.48 -3.42
C LEU A 162 12.64 9.22 -1.98
N VAL A 163 13.90 8.93 -1.79
CA VAL A 163 14.53 8.80 -0.46
C VAL A 163 15.42 9.99 -0.21
N VAL A 164 15.26 10.60 0.96
CA VAL A 164 16.06 11.74 1.42
C VAL A 164 16.92 11.27 2.60
N ASP A 165 18.24 11.23 2.41
CA ASP A 165 19.20 10.86 3.45
C ASP A 165 19.20 11.93 4.55
N ASN A 166 19.08 11.50 5.82
CA ASN A 166 18.93 12.38 6.98
C ASN A 166 17.84 13.45 6.81
N GLY A 167 16.72 13.09 6.19
CA GLY A 167 15.61 13.98 5.91
C GLY A 167 14.83 14.36 7.16
N THR A 168 13.94 15.36 7.01
CA THR A 168 12.95 15.72 8.03
C THR A 168 11.54 15.39 7.56
N THR A 169 10.68 14.95 8.48
CA THR A 169 9.24 14.79 8.25
C THR A 169 8.47 16.10 8.45
N ASP A 170 9.10 17.12 9.02
CA ASP A 170 8.56 18.47 9.12
C ASP A 170 8.88 19.25 7.84
N LEU A 171 8.05 19.03 6.82
CA LEU A 171 8.20 19.65 5.50
C LEU A 171 7.53 21.02 5.38
N GLY A 172 6.95 21.54 6.46
CA GLY A 172 6.14 22.74 6.47
C GLY A 172 4.78 22.55 5.77
N ASN A 173 3.93 23.57 5.87
CA ASN A 173 2.68 23.70 5.11
C ASN A 173 2.83 24.80 4.08
#